data_090d716340aca710c5f855c56492a9ea
#
_entry.id   090d716340aca710c5f855c56492a9ea
#
_cell.length_a   1.000
_cell.length_b   1.000
_cell.length_c   1.000
_cell.angle_alpha   90.00
_cell.angle_beta   90.00
_cell.angle_gamma   90.00
#
_symmetry.space_group_name_H-M   'P 1'
#
loop_
_entity.id
_entity.type
_entity.pdbx_description
1 polymer ?
#
loop_
_entity_poly.entity_id
_entity_poly.type
_entity_poly.pdbx_seq_one_letter_code
_entity_poly.pdbx_strand_id
1 'polypeptide(L)'
;MKIINSFKKTFLFTFCLLFFSAHTHSITLEKTPVSLNNPWGMSWADDQLLITQKSGEIFLVNTNDYTKIKIDHKIPFVQHGQGGLLDIVSDKNIVWVTGSIKKNGKYTTAIYRAELKNNILINEKLIY
;
A
#
# COMPACT_ATOMS: atom_id res chain seq x y z
N MET A 1 22.32 -52.14 31.04
CA MET A 1 22.40 -50.69 31.22
C MET A 1 22.56 -49.87 29.93
N LYS A 2 23.02 -50.42 28.80
CA LYS A 2 23.18 -49.71 27.50
C LYS A 2 21.85 -49.49 26.72
N ILE A 3 20.88 -50.40 26.83
CA ILE A 3 19.62 -50.38 26.07
C ILE A 3 18.68 -49.26 26.55
N ILE A 4 18.63 -48.97 27.87
CA ILE A 4 17.76 -47.94 28.47
C ILE A 4 18.22 -46.52 28.00
N ASN A 5 19.51 -46.28 27.84
CA ASN A 5 20.01 -44.99 27.38
C ASN A 5 19.75 -44.72 25.88
N SER A 6 19.66 -45.78 25.06
CA SER A 6 19.30 -45.67 23.66
C SER A 6 17.81 -45.30 23.52
N PHE A 7 16.92 -45.91 24.30
CA PHE A 7 15.49 -45.62 24.28
C PHE A 7 15.18 -44.18 24.71
N LYS A 8 15.87 -43.65 25.71
CA LYS A 8 15.69 -42.27 26.19
C LYS A 8 16.14 -41.24 25.13
N LYS A 9 17.23 -41.51 24.40
CA LYS A 9 17.71 -40.65 23.34
C LYS A 9 16.76 -40.63 22.15
N THR A 10 16.26 -41.78 21.72
CA THR A 10 15.29 -41.90 20.63
C THR A 10 13.97 -41.24 20.97
N PHE A 11 13.45 -41.44 22.21
CA PHE A 11 12.23 -40.79 22.66
C PHE A 11 12.35 -39.28 22.75
N LEU A 12 13.46 -38.74 23.23
CA LEU A 12 13.73 -37.30 23.27
C LEU A 12 13.81 -36.68 21.88
N PHE A 13 14.43 -37.37 20.93
CA PHE A 13 14.54 -36.90 19.54
C PHE A 13 13.19 -36.92 18.83
N THR A 14 12.38 -37.95 19.01
CA THR A 14 11.01 -38.03 18.46
C THR A 14 10.09 -36.99 19.10
N PHE A 15 10.23 -36.73 20.40
CA PHE A 15 9.46 -35.70 21.08
C PHE A 15 9.78 -34.27 20.60
N CYS A 16 11.07 -33.96 20.34
CA CYS A 16 11.45 -32.68 19.76
C CYS A 16 10.92 -32.46 18.32
N LEU A 17 10.80 -33.51 17.51
CA LEU A 17 10.24 -33.41 16.16
C LEU A 17 8.73 -33.09 16.14
N LEU A 18 7.98 -33.45 17.20
CA LEU A 18 6.55 -33.18 17.28
C LEU A 18 6.22 -31.70 17.59
N PHE A 19 7.17 -30.91 18.08
CA PHE A 19 6.97 -29.49 18.38
C PHE A 19 7.28 -28.55 17.21
N PHE A 20 7.86 -29.04 16.11
CA PHE A 20 8.02 -28.26 14.89
C PHE A 20 6.77 -28.34 13.99
N SER A 21 5.61 -28.10 14.54
CA SER A 21 4.43 -27.74 13.73
C SER A 21 4.65 -26.33 13.21
N ALA A 22 5.26 -26.20 12.05
CA ALA A 22 5.30 -24.94 11.33
C ALA A 22 3.86 -24.51 11.04
N HIS A 23 3.37 -23.49 11.75
CA HIS A 23 2.10 -22.86 11.43
C HIS A 23 2.31 -22.11 10.12
N THR A 24 1.95 -22.74 9.03
CA THR A 24 1.88 -22.07 7.74
C THR A 24 0.62 -21.20 7.74
N HIS A 25 0.80 -19.88 7.89
CA HIS A 25 -0.29 -18.95 7.63
C HIS A 25 -0.49 -18.88 6.11
N SER A 26 -1.61 -19.37 5.62
CA SER A 26 -2.00 -19.15 4.24
C SER A 26 -2.52 -17.72 4.10
N ILE A 27 -2.01 -17.00 3.10
CA ILE A 27 -2.56 -15.71 2.70
C ILE A 27 -3.79 -16.01 1.83
N THR A 28 -4.96 -15.56 2.28
CA THR A 28 -6.19 -15.63 1.49
C THR A 28 -6.41 -14.29 0.81
N LEU A 29 -6.60 -14.32 -0.51
CA LEU A 29 -6.97 -13.13 -1.27
C LEU A 29 -8.49 -13.04 -1.34
N GLU A 30 -9.04 -11.93 -0.87
CA GLU A 30 -10.46 -11.64 -0.95
C GLU A 30 -10.70 -10.51 -1.94
N LYS A 31 -11.74 -10.67 -2.77
CA LYS A 31 -12.17 -9.63 -3.69
C LYS A 31 -13.01 -8.60 -2.92
N THR A 32 -12.55 -7.37 -2.88
CA THR A 32 -13.32 -6.26 -2.30
C THR A 32 -14.37 -5.75 -3.30
N PRO A 33 -15.48 -5.15 -2.83
CA PRO A 33 -16.49 -4.55 -3.71
C PRO A 33 -16.06 -3.19 -4.31
N VAL A 34 -14.88 -2.68 -3.94
CA VAL A 34 -14.37 -1.39 -4.42
C VAL A 34 -14.01 -1.49 -5.90
N SER A 35 -14.68 -0.69 -6.73
CA SER A 35 -14.34 -0.57 -8.15
C SER A 35 -13.37 0.59 -8.36
N LEU A 36 -12.22 0.31 -8.95
CA LEU A 36 -11.16 1.27 -9.28
C LEU A 36 -10.78 1.11 -10.76
N ASN A 37 -10.41 2.22 -11.40
CA ASN A 37 -9.97 2.25 -12.78
C ASN A 37 -8.47 2.52 -12.85
N ASN A 38 -7.67 1.53 -13.22
CA ASN A 38 -6.22 1.61 -13.27
C ASN A 38 -5.60 2.18 -11.97
N PRO A 39 -5.84 1.54 -10.79
CA PRO A 39 -5.20 1.94 -9.55
C PRO A 39 -3.68 1.77 -9.70
N TRP A 40 -2.91 2.70 -9.14
CA TRP A 40 -1.47 2.70 -9.29
C TRP A 40 -0.74 2.60 -7.96
N GLY A 41 -0.97 3.52 -7.04
CA GLY A 41 -0.34 3.56 -5.73
C GLY A 41 -1.36 3.45 -4.59
N MET A 42 -0.90 2.98 -3.45
CA MET A 42 -1.73 2.82 -2.27
C MET A 42 -0.94 3.06 -0.99
N SER A 43 -1.52 3.77 -0.04
CA SER A 43 -0.95 4.01 1.29
C SER A 43 -2.02 4.01 2.36
N TRP A 44 -1.66 3.59 3.56
CA TRP A 44 -2.50 3.76 4.73
C TRP A 44 -2.56 5.23 5.17
N ALA A 45 -3.75 5.72 5.43
CA ALA A 45 -4.02 6.99 6.10
C ALA A 45 -4.91 6.69 7.31
N ASP A 46 -4.30 6.59 8.49
CA ASP A 46 -4.89 6.04 9.70
C ASP A 46 -5.45 4.62 9.45
N ASP A 47 -6.75 4.41 9.56
CA ASP A 47 -7.47 3.15 9.33
C ASP A 47 -8.09 3.04 7.92
N GLN A 48 -7.78 3.96 7.03
CA GLN A 48 -8.30 4.03 5.67
C GLN A 48 -7.17 3.89 4.63
N LEU A 49 -7.54 3.57 3.39
CA LEU A 49 -6.59 3.47 2.29
C LEU A 49 -6.71 4.66 1.35
N LEU A 50 -5.61 5.40 1.16
CA LEU A 50 -5.45 6.33 0.05
C LEU A 50 -5.02 5.55 -1.18
N ILE A 51 -5.72 5.73 -2.29
CA ILE A 51 -5.44 5.03 -3.55
C ILE A 51 -5.42 6.04 -4.68
N THR A 52 -4.34 6.05 -5.45
CA THR A 52 -4.25 6.83 -6.70
C THR A 52 -4.73 6.01 -7.88
N GLN A 53 -5.34 6.68 -8.84
CA GLN A 53 -5.57 6.16 -10.18
C GLN A 53 -4.70 6.91 -11.18
N LYS A 54 -4.22 6.20 -12.19
CA LYS A 54 -3.39 6.77 -13.25
C LYS A 54 -4.02 7.98 -13.94
N SER A 55 -5.35 7.99 -14.04
CA SER A 55 -6.17 9.06 -14.62
C SER A 55 -6.20 10.33 -13.79
N GLY A 56 -5.67 10.33 -12.57
CA GLY A 56 -5.53 11.50 -11.72
C GLY A 56 -6.45 11.54 -10.53
N GLU A 57 -7.31 10.57 -10.32
CA GLU A 57 -8.13 10.53 -9.13
C GLU A 57 -7.34 9.97 -7.94
N ILE A 58 -7.64 10.53 -6.77
CA ILE A 58 -7.24 9.99 -5.47
C ILE A 58 -8.51 9.62 -4.71
N PHE A 59 -8.53 8.45 -4.12
CA PHE A 59 -9.65 7.99 -3.30
C PHE A 59 -9.18 7.65 -1.90
N LEU A 60 -10.02 7.97 -0.92
CA LEU A 60 -9.94 7.45 0.43
C LEU A 60 -10.99 6.34 0.55
N VAL A 61 -10.55 5.14 0.91
CA VAL A 61 -11.39 3.94 1.01
C VAL A 61 -11.40 3.48 2.46
N ASN A 62 -12.58 3.42 3.05
CA ASN A 62 -12.78 2.81 4.35
C ASN A 62 -12.68 1.28 4.22
N THR A 63 -11.83 0.64 5.02
CA THR A 63 -11.61 -0.81 4.93
C THR A 63 -12.68 -1.65 5.62
N ASN A 64 -13.55 -1.05 6.45
CA ASN A 64 -14.60 -1.77 7.16
C ASN A 64 -15.88 -1.93 6.32
N ASP A 65 -16.27 -0.86 5.62
CA ASP A 65 -17.53 -0.82 4.85
C ASP A 65 -17.32 -0.61 3.36
N TYR A 66 -16.07 -0.42 2.94
CA TYR A 66 -15.64 -0.19 1.56
C TYR A 66 -16.22 1.09 0.93
N THR A 67 -16.68 2.03 1.72
CA THR A 67 -17.08 3.34 1.20
C THR A 67 -15.87 4.04 0.57
N LYS A 68 -16.09 4.66 -0.57
CA LYS A 68 -15.07 5.32 -1.37
C LYS A 68 -15.39 6.81 -1.51
N ILE A 69 -14.48 7.66 -1.03
CA ILE A 69 -14.59 9.12 -1.11
C ILE A 69 -13.51 9.64 -2.04
N LYS A 70 -13.88 10.46 -3.01
CA LYS A 70 -12.90 11.14 -3.87
C LYS A 70 -12.24 12.26 -3.10
N ILE A 71 -10.91 12.33 -3.19
CA ILE A 71 -10.09 13.40 -2.62
C ILE A 71 -9.85 14.45 -3.71
N ASP A 72 -10.24 15.68 -3.45
CA ASP A 72 -9.95 16.80 -4.33
C ASP A 72 -8.50 17.24 -4.20
N HIS A 73 -7.85 17.54 -5.31
CA HIS A 73 -6.47 18.03 -5.37
C HIS A 73 -6.19 18.87 -6.63
N LYS A 74 -5.11 19.65 -6.58
CA LYS A 74 -4.61 20.47 -7.69
C LYS A 74 -3.21 20.04 -8.16
N ILE A 75 -2.75 18.85 -7.77
CA ILE A 75 -1.45 18.31 -8.18
C ILE A 75 -1.43 18.19 -9.69
N PRO A 76 -0.53 18.88 -10.39
CA PRO A 76 -0.43 18.78 -11.84
C PRO A 76 0.22 17.45 -12.23
N PHE A 77 -0.33 16.83 -13.28
CA PHE A 77 0.22 15.62 -13.88
C PHE A 77 -0.09 15.57 -15.37
N VAL A 78 0.62 14.71 -16.09
CA VAL A 78 0.40 14.45 -17.52
C VAL A 78 0.25 12.96 -17.73
N GLN A 79 -0.87 12.57 -18.34
CA GLN A 79 -1.10 11.18 -18.71
C GLN A 79 -0.45 10.91 -20.09
N HIS A 80 0.64 10.14 -20.10
CA HIS A 80 1.34 9.76 -21.33
C HIS A 80 2.06 8.42 -21.16
N GLY A 81 1.81 7.46 -22.01
CA GLY A 81 2.37 6.11 -21.91
C GLY A 81 2.07 5.47 -20.55
N GLN A 82 3.09 5.15 -19.80
CA GLN A 82 2.95 4.66 -18.42
C GLN A 82 2.75 5.79 -17.39
N GLY A 83 2.93 7.06 -17.80
CA GLY A 83 2.80 8.21 -16.91
C GLY A 83 1.35 8.58 -16.60
N GLY A 84 1.17 9.31 -15.52
CA GLY A 84 -0.09 9.79 -14.98
C GLY A 84 0.12 10.22 -13.54
N LEU A 85 -0.93 10.20 -12.72
CA LEU A 85 -0.76 10.20 -11.27
C LEU A 85 -0.25 8.81 -10.88
N LEU A 86 0.80 8.76 -10.05
CA LEU A 86 1.53 7.52 -9.78
C LEU A 86 1.35 7.12 -8.32
N ASP A 87 2.43 7.01 -7.58
CA ASP A 87 2.44 6.48 -6.23
C ASP A 87 2.02 7.53 -5.18
N ILE A 88 1.60 7.06 -4.02
CA ILE A 88 1.16 7.87 -2.89
C ILE A 88 1.67 7.26 -1.60
N VAL A 89 2.16 8.11 -0.70
CA VAL A 89 2.57 7.73 0.66
C VAL A 89 1.98 8.73 1.63
N SER A 90 1.53 8.28 2.78
CA SER A 90 1.04 9.15 3.86
C SER A 90 1.71 8.85 5.19
N ASP A 91 1.89 9.89 5.97
CA ASP A 91 2.24 9.85 7.39
C ASP A 91 1.34 10.86 8.12
N LYS A 92 0.41 10.36 8.92
CA LYS A 92 -0.67 11.15 9.53
C LYS A 92 -1.45 11.91 8.44
N ASN A 93 -1.53 13.22 8.55
CA ASN A 93 -2.18 14.09 7.56
C ASN A 93 -1.26 14.58 6.43
N ILE A 94 0.02 14.22 6.44
CA ILE A 94 0.95 14.58 5.37
C ILE A 94 0.92 13.51 4.30
N VAL A 95 0.85 13.96 3.06
CA VAL A 95 0.76 13.08 1.88
C VAL A 95 1.84 13.47 0.88
N TRP A 96 2.55 12.49 0.35
CA TRP A 96 3.45 12.65 -0.78
C TRP A 96 2.87 11.89 -1.97
N VAL A 97 2.79 12.58 -3.10
CA VAL A 97 2.22 12.02 -4.32
C VAL A 97 3.23 12.20 -5.45
N THR A 98 3.46 11.15 -6.20
CA THR A 98 4.26 11.22 -7.42
C THR A 98 3.35 11.33 -8.64
N GLY A 99 3.80 12.08 -9.63
CA GLY A 99 3.09 12.24 -10.88
C GLY A 99 4.04 12.52 -12.03
N SER A 100 3.65 12.09 -13.22
CA SER A 100 4.38 12.45 -14.44
C SER A 100 4.08 13.87 -14.83
N ILE A 101 5.11 14.67 -15.13
CA ILE A 101 4.98 16.03 -15.63
C ILE A 101 5.74 16.18 -16.94
N LYS A 102 5.43 17.24 -17.70
CA LYS A 102 6.21 17.64 -18.88
C LYS A 102 7.03 18.88 -18.53
N LYS A 103 8.35 18.75 -18.58
CA LYS A 103 9.30 19.84 -18.32
C LYS A 103 10.27 19.95 -19.49
N ASN A 104 10.40 21.14 -20.09
CA ASN A 104 11.29 21.38 -21.24
C ASN A 104 11.10 20.38 -22.39
N GLY A 105 9.85 20.06 -22.70
CA GLY A 105 9.50 19.12 -23.77
C GLY A 105 9.67 17.64 -23.45
N LYS A 106 10.24 17.28 -22.30
CA LYS A 106 10.48 15.91 -21.85
C LYS A 106 9.54 15.52 -20.72
N TYR A 107 9.18 14.23 -20.64
CA TYR A 107 8.43 13.68 -19.54
C TYR A 107 9.38 13.27 -18.40
N THR A 108 9.01 13.59 -17.17
CA THR A 108 9.75 13.24 -15.97
C THR A 108 8.77 13.01 -14.82
N THR A 109 9.23 12.41 -13.74
CA THR A 109 8.45 12.26 -12.52
C THR A 109 8.70 13.44 -11.59
N ALA A 110 7.65 13.88 -10.93
CA ALA A 110 7.69 14.91 -9.89
C ALA A 110 7.12 14.35 -8.59
N ILE A 111 7.57 14.89 -7.47
CA ILE A 111 7.06 14.56 -6.14
C ILE A 111 6.43 15.82 -5.54
N TYR A 112 5.21 15.68 -5.09
CA TYR A 112 4.45 16.72 -4.40
C TYR A 112 4.22 16.31 -2.96
N ARG A 113 4.37 17.27 -2.05
CA ARG A 113 3.93 17.16 -0.65
C ARG A 113 2.66 17.98 -0.49
N ALA A 114 1.68 17.41 0.22
CA ALA A 114 0.43 18.07 0.54
C ALA A 114 -0.02 17.71 1.98
N GLU A 115 -1.12 18.30 2.40
CA GLU A 115 -1.79 17.96 3.66
C GLU A 115 -3.22 17.50 3.34
N LEU A 116 -3.62 16.34 3.85
CA LEU A 116 -4.99 15.84 3.75
C LEU A 116 -5.83 16.47 4.85
N LYS A 117 -6.89 17.21 4.45
CA LYS A 117 -7.83 17.82 5.38
C LYS A 117 -9.23 17.83 4.77
N ASN A 118 -10.21 17.27 5.46
CA ASN A 118 -11.62 17.26 5.03
C ASN A 118 -11.80 16.76 3.58
N ASN A 119 -11.15 15.66 3.23
CA ASN A 119 -11.18 15.04 1.90
C ASN A 119 -10.63 15.92 0.77
N ILE A 120 -9.72 16.83 1.09
CA ILE A 120 -9.04 17.70 0.12
C ILE A 120 -7.54 17.68 0.43
N LEU A 121 -6.69 17.63 -0.59
CA LEU A 121 -5.28 17.94 -0.44
C LEU A 121 -5.10 19.46 -0.52
N ILE A 122 -4.47 20.01 0.49
CA ILE A 122 -4.15 21.44 0.60
C ILE A 122 -2.64 21.64 0.74
N ASN A 123 -2.17 22.87 0.58
CA ASN A 123 -0.75 23.23 0.70
C ASN A 123 0.17 22.39 -0.20
N GLU A 124 -0.31 22.04 -1.39
CA GLU A 124 0.41 21.24 -2.36
C GLU A 124 1.68 21.95 -2.83
N LYS A 125 2.80 21.31 -2.63
CA LYS A 125 4.11 21.86 -2.96
C LYS A 125 4.94 20.83 -3.73
N LEU A 126 5.48 21.26 -4.87
CA LEU A 126 6.50 20.49 -5.59
C LEU A 126 7.77 20.45 -4.73
N ILE A 127 8.29 19.25 -4.48
CA ILE A 127 9.52 19.05 -3.72
C ILE A 127 10.64 18.41 -4.53
N TYR A 128 10.31 17.76 -5.66
CA TYR A 128 11.26 17.20 -6.61
C TYR A 128 10.70 17.16 -8.01
#